data_7b65a57bf8d40975a2c0763acba01720
#
_entry.id   7b65a57bf8d40975a2c0763acba01720
#
_cell.length_a   1.000
_cell.length_b   1.000
_cell.length_c   1.000
_cell.angle_alpha   90.00
_cell.angle_beta   90.00
_cell.angle_gamma   90.00
#
_symmetry.space_group_name_H-M   'P 1'
#
loop_
_entity.id
_entity.type
_entity.pdbx_description
1 polymer ?
#
loop_
_entity_poly.entity_id
_entity_poly.type
_entity_poly.pdbx_seq_one_letter_code
_entity_poly.pdbx_strand_id
1 'polypeptide(L)'
;MYKVGDNLFHSFMSVEAAITTRISRRFAELRARGEMGIIPYITAGDPSLDASLEFVMALAEAGADVIELGVPFSDPLADGPTIQRASERALKSGTTLAGVLELVRRIRKLDSVAAEIAIVLFSYYNPILQMGLEKFADAASEAGADGVLATDLTAEESEEYRTILHAHNLDTIFLGAPTSTDDRLRQIANVSSGFLYLISRTGVTGAKDSLPDDLPSLLRRARGVTQLPIAVGFGISQPGHVSVLGGLADAAAIGSSLVAEIETATVRGHSLAVIDRVSEALAARIRSLKQAGREGLSKREVAP
;
A
#
# COMPACT_ATOMS: atom_id res chain seq x y z
N MET A 1 51.95 -34.14 12.38
CA MET A 1 50.69 -34.71 11.94
C MET A 1 49.60 -34.14 12.82
N TYR A 2 49.12 -32.95 12.50
CA TYR A 2 47.99 -32.29 13.20
C TYR A 2 46.91 -31.96 12.18
N LYS A 3 45.79 -32.68 12.30
CA LYS A 3 44.54 -32.33 11.65
C LYS A 3 43.99 -31.11 12.39
N VAL A 4 43.85 -29.98 11.72
CA VAL A 4 43.03 -28.86 12.16
C VAL A 4 41.73 -28.92 11.39
N GLY A 5 40.65 -29.06 12.15
CA GLY A 5 39.33 -29.38 11.68
C GLY A 5 38.63 -28.26 10.91
N ASP A 6 37.90 -28.68 9.90
CA ASP A 6 36.77 -28.05 9.30
C ASP A 6 35.68 -27.86 10.34
N ASN A 7 35.46 -26.65 10.83
CA ASN A 7 34.21 -26.26 11.53
C ASN A 7 34.14 -24.75 11.79
N LEU A 8 34.00 -23.93 10.72
CA LEU A 8 33.78 -22.48 10.88
C LEU A 8 32.90 -21.86 9.76
N PHE A 9 32.05 -22.65 9.08
CA PHE A 9 31.15 -22.11 8.04
C PHE A 9 29.66 -22.46 8.23
N HIS A 10 29.21 -22.72 9.46
CA HIS A 10 27.80 -22.97 9.75
C HIS A 10 27.33 -22.14 10.94
N SER A 11 27.29 -20.82 10.77
CA SER A 11 26.52 -19.99 11.71
C SER A 11 26.43 -18.56 11.18
N PHE A 12 25.54 -18.32 10.22
CA PHE A 12 24.96 -16.99 9.95
C PHE A 12 23.82 -17.16 8.90
N MET A 13 22.85 -17.98 9.24
CA MET A 13 21.51 -17.88 8.70
C MET A 13 20.55 -18.00 9.88
N SER A 14 20.43 -16.91 10.65
CA SER A 14 19.19 -16.69 11.36
C SER A 14 18.14 -16.44 10.29
N VAL A 15 17.34 -17.47 10.01
CA VAL A 15 16.07 -17.30 9.32
C VAL A 15 15.27 -16.39 10.26
N GLU A 16 15.28 -15.10 10.02
CA GLU A 16 14.30 -14.20 10.63
C GLU A 16 12.95 -14.84 10.32
N ALA A 17 12.22 -15.24 11.34
CA ALA A 17 10.90 -15.84 11.18
C ALA A 17 10.06 -14.84 10.38
N ALA A 18 9.60 -15.24 9.21
CA ALA A 18 8.83 -14.37 8.34
C ALA A 18 7.62 -13.85 9.11
N ILE A 19 7.50 -12.53 9.24
CA ILE A 19 6.37 -11.88 9.90
C ILE A 19 5.09 -12.33 9.20
N THR A 20 4.10 -12.79 9.95
CA THR A 20 2.80 -13.17 9.40
C THR A 20 1.77 -12.10 9.73
N THR A 21 1.62 -11.15 8.83
CA THR A 21 0.64 -10.06 8.92
C THR A 21 -0.65 -10.41 8.13
N ARG A 22 -1.68 -9.56 8.23
CA ARG A 22 -2.85 -9.65 7.32
C ARG A 22 -2.46 -9.47 5.87
N ILE A 23 -1.41 -8.68 5.59
CA ILE A 23 -0.86 -8.48 4.22
C ILE A 23 -0.38 -9.82 3.65
N SER A 24 0.54 -10.50 4.33
CA SER A 24 1.10 -11.76 3.86
C SER A 24 0.05 -12.86 3.70
N ARG A 25 -0.91 -12.96 4.63
CA ARG A 25 -2.05 -13.88 4.52
C ARG A 25 -2.92 -13.57 3.31
N ARG A 26 -3.27 -12.28 3.10
CA ARG A 26 -4.10 -11.88 1.97
C ARG A 26 -3.47 -12.18 0.63
N PHE A 27 -2.19 -11.90 0.46
CA PHE A 27 -1.48 -12.24 -0.77
C PHE A 27 -1.34 -13.74 -0.99
N ALA A 28 -1.19 -14.55 0.06
CA ALA A 28 -1.20 -16.00 -0.04
C ALA A 28 -2.57 -16.52 -0.54
N GLU A 29 -3.68 -15.98 -0.02
CA GLU A 29 -5.04 -16.29 -0.48
C GLU A 29 -5.28 -15.90 -1.94
N LEU A 30 -4.84 -14.71 -2.36
CA LEU A 30 -4.94 -14.25 -3.74
C LEU A 30 -4.16 -15.16 -4.68
N ARG A 31 -2.94 -15.52 -4.32
CA ARG A 31 -2.11 -16.46 -5.08
C ARG A 31 -2.77 -17.84 -5.21
N ALA A 32 -3.31 -18.38 -4.12
CA ALA A 32 -3.99 -19.67 -4.13
C ALA A 32 -5.23 -19.69 -5.04
N ARG A 33 -5.90 -18.52 -5.23
CA ARG A 33 -7.05 -18.36 -6.12
C ARG A 33 -6.69 -17.90 -7.52
N GLY A 34 -5.41 -17.64 -7.81
CA GLY A 34 -4.98 -17.04 -9.07
C GLY A 34 -5.60 -15.65 -9.29
N GLU A 35 -5.85 -14.89 -8.24
CA GLU A 35 -6.48 -13.56 -8.32
C GLU A 35 -5.44 -12.44 -8.11
N MET A 36 -5.66 -11.29 -8.76
CA MET A 36 -4.89 -10.08 -8.52
C MET A 36 -5.58 -9.23 -7.43
N GLY A 37 -4.77 -8.69 -6.51
CA GLY A 37 -5.21 -7.79 -5.45
C GLY A 37 -5.54 -6.38 -5.93
N ILE A 38 -6.46 -5.70 -5.22
CA ILE A 38 -6.75 -4.28 -5.39
C ILE A 38 -6.45 -3.57 -4.08
N ILE A 39 -5.58 -2.56 -4.15
CA ILE A 39 -5.09 -1.77 -3.02
C ILE A 39 -5.56 -0.31 -3.20
N PRO A 40 -6.73 0.08 -2.68
CA PRO A 40 -7.14 1.48 -2.66
C PRO A 40 -6.32 2.29 -1.66
N TYR A 41 -5.96 3.52 -2.06
CA TYR A 41 -5.42 4.55 -1.20
C TYR A 41 -6.46 5.63 -0.97
N ILE A 42 -6.61 6.06 0.28
CA ILE A 42 -7.33 7.28 0.66
C ILE A 42 -6.49 8.10 1.65
N THR A 43 -6.63 9.43 1.62
CA THR A 43 -6.03 10.30 2.64
C THR A 43 -6.92 10.29 3.88
N ALA A 44 -6.39 9.80 4.99
CA ALA A 44 -7.13 9.74 6.25
C ALA A 44 -7.49 11.17 6.74
N GLY A 45 -8.75 11.39 7.08
CA GLY A 45 -9.26 12.69 7.51
C GLY A 45 -9.73 13.59 6.37
N ASP A 46 -9.75 13.13 5.14
CA ASP A 46 -10.31 13.86 4.00
C ASP A 46 -11.71 13.33 3.65
N PRO A 47 -12.81 14.04 3.93
CA PRO A 47 -12.90 15.36 4.58
C PRO A 47 -12.88 15.32 6.12
N SER A 48 -13.00 14.14 6.74
CA SER A 48 -12.93 13.91 8.17
C SER A 48 -12.54 12.47 8.49
N LEU A 49 -12.13 12.18 9.74
CA LEU A 49 -11.83 10.80 10.18
C LEU A 49 -13.09 9.92 10.20
N ASP A 50 -14.26 10.49 10.49
CA ASP A 50 -15.52 9.73 10.43
C ASP A 50 -15.88 9.36 9.00
N ALA A 51 -15.75 10.28 8.04
CA ALA A 51 -15.92 9.95 6.63
C ALA A 51 -14.91 8.90 6.14
N SER A 52 -13.67 8.97 6.59
CA SER A 52 -12.65 7.98 6.26
C SER A 52 -13.02 6.59 6.79
N LEU A 53 -13.66 6.48 7.95
CA LEU A 53 -14.17 5.21 8.47
C LEU A 53 -15.22 4.61 7.54
N GLU A 54 -16.21 5.40 7.10
CA GLU A 54 -17.24 4.97 6.16
C GLU A 54 -16.63 4.56 4.81
N PHE A 55 -15.64 5.29 4.30
CA PHE A 55 -14.94 4.93 3.06
C PHE A 55 -14.18 3.61 3.20
N VAL A 56 -13.48 3.38 4.31
CA VAL A 56 -12.79 2.11 4.56
C VAL A 56 -13.77 0.94 4.60
N MET A 57 -14.92 1.10 5.27
CA MET A 57 -15.97 0.09 5.31
C MET A 57 -16.46 -0.25 3.89
N ALA A 58 -16.82 0.77 3.12
CA ALA A 58 -17.31 0.60 1.76
C ALA A 58 -16.29 -0.05 0.81
N LEU A 59 -15.00 0.33 0.93
CA LEU A 59 -13.91 -0.24 0.15
C LEU A 59 -13.68 -1.72 0.51
N ALA A 60 -13.68 -2.06 1.80
CA ALA A 60 -13.50 -3.43 2.27
C ALA A 60 -14.67 -4.35 1.84
N GLU A 61 -15.92 -3.90 2.00
CA GLU A 61 -17.13 -4.62 1.56
C GLU A 61 -17.18 -4.80 0.04
N ALA A 62 -16.61 -3.87 -0.71
CA ALA A 62 -16.49 -3.96 -2.16
C ALA A 62 -15.41 -4.94 -2.63
N GLY A 63 -14.60 -5.48 -1.72
CA GLY A 63 -13.58 -6.49 -1.99
C GLY A 63 -12.17 -5.92 -2.19
N ALA A 64 -11.83 -4.77 -1.61
CA ALA A 64 -10.45 -4.35 -1.46
C ALA A 64 -9.65 -5.42 -0.71
N ASP A 65 -8.37 -5.57 -1.04
CA ASP A 65 -7.51 -6.61 -0.46
C ASP A 65 -6.59 -6.07 0.62
N VAL A 66 -6.07 -4.88 0.42
CA VAL A 66 -5.28 -4.08 1.36
C VAL A 66 -5.78 -2.64 1.23
N ILE A 67 -5.78 -1.85 2.30
CA ILE A 67 -6.07 -0.41 2.24
C ILE A 67 -4.84 0.37 2.66
N GLU A 68 -4.43 1.33 1.83
CA GLU A 68 -3.43 2.32 2.17
C GLU A 68 -4.13 3.55 2.78
N LEU A 69 -3.83 3.83 4.05
CA LEU A 69 -4.27 5.03 4.75
C LEU A 69 -3.16 6.08 4.71
N GLY A 70 -3.33 7.10 3.88
CA GLY A 70 -2.42 8.23 3.78
C GLY A 70 -2.47 9.08 5.04
N VAL A 71 -1.33 9.22 5.72
CA VAL A 71 -1.15 10.15 6.83
C VAL A 71 -0.94 11.54 6.25
N PRO A 72 -1.83 12.52 6.50
CA PRO A 72 -1.67 13.85 5.92
C PRO A 72 -0.42 14.54 6.45
N PHE A 73 0.30 15.20 5.55
CA PHE A 73 1.56 15.89 5.85
C PHE A 73 1.57 17.29 5.20
N SER A 74 2.21 18.26 5.83
CA SER A 74 2.26 19.65 5.35
C SER A 74 3.13 19.85 4.11
N ASP A 75 4.16 18.98 3.95
CA ASP A 75 5.18 19.14 2.92
C ASP A 75 5.29 17.89 2.02
N PRO A 76 4.20 17.50 1.31
CA PRO A 76 4.08 16.23 0.63
C PRO A 76 4.75 16.23 -0.76
N LEU A 77 6.10 16.35 -0.78
CA LEU A 77 6.89 16.56 -2.00
C LEU A 77 6.84 15.41 -3.01
N ALA A 78 6.59 14.19 -2.55
CA ALA A 78 6.46 13.00 -3.40
C ALA A 78 5.05 12.88 -4.02
N ASP A 79 4.07 13.64 -3.53
CA ASP A 79 2.68 13.53 -3.93
C ASP A 79 2.31 14.46 -5.09
N GLY A 80 1.38 14.00 -5.91
CA GLY A 80 0.77 14.83 -6.94
C GLY A 80 -0.31 15.77 -6.39
N PRO A 81 -0.75 16.74 -7.20
CA PRO A 81 -1.63 17.82 -6.76
C PRO A 81 -2.93 17.35 -6.09
N THR A 82 -3.50 16.23 -6.54
CA THR A 82 -4.74 15.67 -5.97
C THR A 82 -4.53 15.20 -4.54
N ILE A 83 -3.44 14.47 -4.28
CA ILE A 83 -3.11 13.97 -2.93
C ILE A 83 -2.69 15.13 -2.03
N GLN A 84 -1.93 16.10 -2.55
CA GLN A 84 -1.55 17.31 -1.81
C GLN A 84 -2.79 18.07 -1.30
N ARG A 85 -3.79 18.31 -2.16
CA ARG A 85 -5.04 18.96 -1.76
C ARG A 85 -5.84 18.14 -0.74
N ALA A 86 -5.82 16.82 -0.85
CA ALA A 86 -6.45 15.94 0.14
C ALA A 86 -5.75 16.05 1.51
N SER A 87 -4.41 16.05 1.53
CA SER A 87 -3.62 16.28 2.75
C SER A 87 -3.93 17.65 3.37
N GLU A 88 -4.03 18.71 2.56
CA GLU A 88 -4.44 20.03 3.04
C GLU A 88 -5.83 20.03 3.68
N ARG A 89 -6.83 19.36 3.07
CA ARG A 89 -8.18 19.25 3.62
C ARG A 89 -8.18 18.47 4.94
N ALA A 90 -7.47 17.35 4.97
CA ALA A 90 -7.33 16.52 6.16
C ALA A 90 -6.63 17.26 7.32
N LEU A 91 -5.56 18.02 7.05
CA LEU A 91 -4.89 18.86 8.05
C LEU A 91 -5.81 19.98 8.55
N LYS A 92 -6.58 20.62 7.65
CA LYS A 92 -7.57 21.66 8.02
C LYS A 92 -8.71 21.08 8.87
N SER A 93 -9.06 19.82 8.72
CA SER A 93 -10.03 19.13 9.58
C SER A 93 -9.44 18.73 10.95
N GLY A 94 -8.16 19.01 11.20
CA GLY A 94 -7.48 18.69 12.45
C GLY A 94 -6.90 17.27 12.52
N THR A 95 -6.80 16.59 11.41
CA THR A 95 -6.24 15.22 11.37
C THR A 95 -4.74 15.22 11.69
N THR A 96 -4.35 14.34 12.59
CA THR A 96 -2.95 14.11 13.01
C THR A 96 -2.60 12.63 12.85
N LEU A 97 -1.29 12.28 12.91
CA LEU A 97 -0.86 10.89 12.93
C LEU A 97 -1.54 10.08 14.05
N ALA A 98 -1.66 10.65 15.25
CA ALA A 98 -2.38 10.00 16.37
C ALA A 98 -3.86 9.77 16.03
N GLY A 99 -4.51 10.71 15.34
CA GLY A 99 -5.89 10.57 14.85
C GLY A 99 -6.03 9.47 13.80
N VAL A 100 -5.03 9.29 12.93
CA VAL A 100 -5.02 8.17 11.96
C VAL A 100 -4.87 6.84 12.67
N LEU A 101 -4.01 6.73 13.67
CA LEU A 101 -3.88 5.51 14.49
C LEU A 101 -5.18 5.20 15.25
N GLU A 102 -5.88 6.21 15.76
CA GLU A 102 -7.20 6.01 16.37
C GLU A 102 -8.25 5.57 15.34
N LEU A 103 -8.21 6.06 14.12
CA LEU A 103 -9.04 5.56 13.03
C LEU A 103 -8.81 4.06 12.80
N VAL A 104 -7.54 3.61 12.77
CA VAL A 104 -7.22 2.18 12.65
C VAL A 104 -7.82 1.38 13.81
N ARG A 105 -7.70 1.84 15.07
CA ARG A 105 -8.33 1.18 16.22
C ARG A 105 -9.85 1.09 16.09
N ARG A 106 -10.49 2.14 15.58
CA ARG A 106 -11.94 2.13 15.33
C ARG A 106 -12.32 1.11 14.27
N ILE A 107 -11.56 1.02 13.18
CA ILE A 107 -11.76 0.01 12.12
C ILE A 107 -11.68 -1.39 12.71
N ARG A 108 -10.69 -1.68 13.56
CA ARG A 108 -10.51 -3.00 14.17
C ARG A 108 -11.63 -3.41 15.14
N LYS A 109 -12.41 -2.46 15.65
CA LYS A 109 -13.55 -2.69 16.55
C LYS A 109 -14.87 -2.90 15.80
N LEU A 110 -14.91 -2.79 14.49
CA LEU A 110 -16.11 -3.00 13.70
C LEU A 110 -16.51 -4.48 13.69
N ASP A 111 -17.81 -4.74 13.67
CA ASP A 111 -18.36 -6.07 13.41
C ASP A 111 -18.62 -6.21 11.90
N SER A 112 -17.56 -6.17 11.11
CA SER A 112 -17.62 -6.24 9.66
C SER A 112 -16.30 -6.74 9.05
N VAL A 113 -16.30 -7.05 7.76
CA VAL A 113 -15.10 -7.47 7.02
C VAL A 113 -13.99 -6.41 7.04
N ALA A 114 -14.33 -5.14 7.29
CA ALA A 114 -13.36 -4.07 7.41
C ALA A 114 -12.44 -4.23 8.63
N ALA A 115 -12.89 -4.91 9.70
CA ALA A 115 -12.06 -5.19 10.86
C ALA A 115 -10.86 -6.10 10.52
N GLU A 116 -10.99 -6.96 9.51
CA GLU A 116 -9.97 -7.93 9.10
C GLU A 116 -9.15 -7.48 7.89
N ILE A 117 -9.47 -6.34 7.27
CA ILE A 117 -8.72 -5.86 6.11
C ILE A 117 -7.29 -5.51 6.48
N ALA A 118 -6.32 -5.84 5.61
CA ALA A 118 -4.94 -5.41 5.77
C ALA A 118 -4.84 -3.88 5.62
N ILE A 119 -4.16 -3.20 6.54
CA ILE A 119 -4.00 -1.74 6.56
C ILE A 119 -2.52 -1.39 6.53
N VAL A 120 -2.11 -0.62 5.52
CA VAL A 120 -0.80 0.00 5.39
C VAL A 120 -0.92 1.48 5.72
N LEU A 121 -0.13 1.97 6.67
CA LEU A 121 0.05 3.40 6.90
C LEU A 121 1.00 3.95 5.84
N PHE A 122 0.48 4.82 4.98
CA PHE A 122 1.26 5.47 3.93
C PHE A 122 1.65 6.87 4.40
N SER A 123 2.92 7.09 4.70
CA SER A 123 3.41 8.30 5.38
C SER A 123 4.68 8.85 4.76
N TYR A 124 5.06 10.03 5.22
CA TYR A 124 6.42 10.52 5.17
C TYR A 124 7.16 10.13 6.46
N TYR A 125 8.48 10.09 6.40
CA TYR A 125 9.28 9.65 7.55
C TYR A 125 9.29 10.68 8.69
N ASN A 126 9.24 11.99 8.36
CA ASN A 126 9.26 13.04 9.37
C ASN A 126 8.12 12.96 10.41
N PRO A 127 6.83 12.78 10.06
CA PRO A 127 5.78 12.55 11.07
C PRO A 127 6.05 11.38 12.03
N ILE A 128 6.66 10.30 11.52
CA ILE A 128 7.05 9.13 12.31
C ILE A 128 8.16 9.50 13.30
N LEU A 129 9.22 10.17 12.83
CA LEU A 129 10.33 10.64 13.64
C LEU A 129 9.88 11.62 14.74
N GLN A 130 8.95 12.53 14.43
CA GLN A 130 8.42 13.48 15.40
C GLN A 130 7.64 12.79 16.54
N MET A 131 6.99 11.67 16.28
CA MET A 131 6.37 10.84 17.32
C MET A 131 7.41 10.07 18.13
N GLY A 132 8.56 9.79 17.54
CA GLY A 132 9.57 8.83 18.01
C GLY A 132 9.29 7.43 17.46
N LEU A 133 10.32 6.81 16.87
CA LEU A 133 10.16 5.60 16.06
C LEU A 133 9.61 4.42 16.87
N GLU A 134 10.16 4.15 18.06
CA GLU A 134 9.66 3.12 18.99
C GLU A 134 8.19 3.39 19.38
N LYS A 135 7.90 4.61 19.82
CA LYS A 135 6.54 5.00 20.23
C LYS A 135 5.55 4.89 19.09
N PHE A 136 5.98 5.21 17.86
CA PHE A 136 5.15 5.04 16.66
C PHE A 136 4.89 3.55 16.39
N ALA A 137 5.91 2.71 16.45
CA ALA A 137 5.79 1.27 16.20
C ALA A 137 4.85 0.59 17.21
N ASP A 138 5.01 0.90 18.53
CA ASP A 138 4.10 0.47 19.58
C ASP A 138 2.65 0.89 19.24
N ALA A 139 2.43 2.18 19.01
CA ALA A 139 1.10 2.73 18.80
C ALA A 139 0.43 2.22 17.50
N ALA A 140 1.20 1.98 16.43
CA ALA A 140 0.72 1.44 15.16
C ALA A 140 0.35 -0.04 15.29
N SER A 141 1.20 -0.83 15.95
CA SER A 141 0.93 -2.24 16.25
C SER A 141 -0.30 -2.40 17.16
N GLU A 142 -0.37 -1.66 18.27
CA GLU A 142 -1.53 -1.67 19.17
C GLU A 142 -2.82 -1.19 18.48
N ALA A 143 -2.72 -0.25 17.55
CA ALA A 143 -3.85 0.17 16.74
C ALA A 143 -4.33 -0.93 15.78
N GLY A 144 -3.45 -1.88 15.44
CA GLY A 144 -3.71 -2.98 14.52
C GLY A 144 -3.39 -2.66 13.06
N ALA A 145 -2.46 -1.75 12.79
CA ALA A 145 -1.85 -1.61 11.46
C ALA A 145 -1.08 -2.89 11.09
N ASP A 146 -0.92 -3.15 9.81
CA ASP A 146 -0.22 -4.34 9.32
C ASP A 146 1.13 -4.01 8.68
N GLY A 147 1.31 -2.78 8.23
CA GLY A 147 2.56 -2.34 7.62
C GLY A 147 2.64 -0.82 7.47
N VAL A 148 3.82 -0.37 7.13
CA VAL A 148 4.12 1.07 6.95
C VAL A 148 4.95 1.26 5.68
N LEU A 149 4.57 2.26 4.90
CA LEU A 149 5.32 2.77 3.76
C LEU A 149 5.69 4.23 4.06
N ALA A 150 7.00 4.49 4.23
CA ALA A 150 7.54 5.84 4.33
C ALA A 150 8.12 6.25 2.96
N THR A 151 7.47 7.21 2.28
CA THR A 151 7.72 7.53 0.87
C THR A 151 9.10 8.10 0.58
N ASP A 152 9.69 8.75 1.57
CA ASP A 152 10.95 9.48 1.51
C ASP A 152 12.11 8.78 2.26
N LEU A 153 11.88 7.56 2.79
CA LEU A 153 12.92 6.76 3.41
C LEU A 153 13.55 5.81 2.37
N THR A 154 14.88 5.88 2.24
CA THR A 154 15.62 5.03 1.31
C THR A 154 15.98 3.67 1.92
N ALA A 155 16.24 2.68 1.07
CA ALA A 155 16.67 1.35 1.53
C ALA A 155 17.93 1.39 2.38
N GLU A 156 18.88 2.29 2.06
CA GLU A 156 20.16 2.44 2.76
C GLU A 156 20.02 2.98 4.17
N GLU A 157 19.01 3.80 4.42
CA GLU A 157 18.78 4.47 5.71
C GLU A 157 17.74 3.73 6.56
N SER A 158 17.29 2.56 6.13
CA SER A 158 16.11 1.89 6.70
C SER A 158 16.40 0.90 7.82
N GLU A 159 17.65 0.65 8.20
CA GLU A 159 18.02 -0.45 9.12
C GLU A 159 17.33 -0.34 10.47
N GLU A 160 17.43 0.79 11.15
CA GLU A 160 16.78 1.04 12.44
C GLU A 160 15.26 0.98 12.31
N TYR A 161 14.71 1.65 11.29
CA TYR A 161 13.26 1.64 11.00
C TYR A 161 12.71 0.23 10.83
N ARG A 162 13.36 -0.60 9.99
CA ARG A 162 12.95 -1.99 9.77
C ARG A 162 13.04 -2.83 11.04
N THR A 163 14.15 -2.72 11.76
CA THR A 163 14.39 -3.50 12.97
C THR A 163 13.30 -3.26 14.00
N ILE A 164 12.96 -1.99 14.24
CA ILE A 164 11.92 -1.61 15.20
C ILE A 164 10.54 -2.06 14.72
N LEU A 165 10.16 -1.77 13.47
CA LEU A 165 8.84 -2.12 12.94
C LEU A 165 8.63 -3.64 12.89
N HIS A 166 9.64 -4.41 12.50
CA HIS A 166 9.57 -5.87 12.49
C HIS A 166 9.43 -6.45 13.90
N ALA A 167 10.09 -5.88 14.92
CA ALA A 167 9.92 -6.28 16.31
C ALA A 167 8.46 -6.09 16.80
N HIS A 168 7.71 -5.19 16.15
CA HIS A 168 6.30 -4.91 16.43
C HIS A 168 5.32 -5.59 15.44
N ASN A 169 5.80 -6.57 14.65
CA ASN A 169 5.02 -7.27 13.61
C ASN A 169 4.39 -6.34 12.55
N LEU A 170 5.08 -5.28 12.18
CA LEU A 170 4.70 -4.37 11.12
C LEU A 170 5.54 -4.64 9.87
N ASP A 171 4.90 -4.86 8.72
CA ASP A 171 5.58 -4.94 7.43
C ASP A 171 6.17 -3.59 7.03
N THR A 172 7.33 -3.62 6.37
CA THR A 172 7.99 -2.43 5.81
C THR A 172 7.95 -2.48 4.29
N ILE A 173 7.21 -1.55 3.69
CA ILE A 173 7.01 -1.49 2.24
C ILE A 173 7.91 -0.38 1.66
N PHE A 174 8.69 -0.72 0.62
CA PHE A 174 9.57 0.24 -0.08
C PHE A 174 9.24 0.34 -1.55
N LEU A 175 9.57 1.51 -2.13
CA LEU A 175 9.23 1.88 -3.49
C LEU A 175 10.36 1.55 -4.45
N GLY A 176 10.07 0.76 -5.49
CA GLY A 176 10.92 0.59 -6.67
C GLY A 176 10.40 1.43 -7.84
N ALA A 177 11.30 1.99 -8.63
CA ALA A 177 11.00 2.87 -9.76
C ALA A 177 11.46 2.29 -11.10
N PRO A 178 10.93 2.75 -12.25
CA PRO A 178 11.43 2.34 -13.57
C PRO A 178 12.92 2.62 -13.77
N THR A 179 13.42 3.67 -13.14
CA THR A 179 14.84 4.05 -13.15
C THR A 179 15.74 3.22 -12.25
N SER A 180 15.15 2.37 -11.37
CA SER A 180 15.93 1.50 -10.51
C SER A 180 16.68 0.44 -11.33
N THR A 181 17.99 0.30 -11.09
CA THR A 181 18.78 -0.82 -11.63
C THR A 181 18.36 -2.14 -11.00
N ASP A 182 18.79 -3.28 -11.54
CA ASP A 182 18.46 -4.60 -10.96
C ASP A 182 19.08 -4.75 -9.55
N ASP A 183 20.28 -4.24 -9.33
CA ASP A 183 20.90 -4.22 -8.01
C ASP A 183 20.11 -3.35 -7.04
N ARG A 184 19.61 -2.20 -7.49
CA ARG A 184 18.76 -1.33 -6.67
C ARG A 184 17.42 -2.01 -6.36
N LEU A 185 16.78 -2.67 -7.31
CA LEU A 185 15.56 -3.46 -7.08
C LEU A 185 15.79 -4.58 -6.08
N ARG A 186 16.96 -5.26 -6.16
CA ARG A 186 17.34 -6.31 -5.19
C ARG A 186 17.52 -5.73 -3.77
N GLN A 187 18.20 -4.58 -3.64
CA GLN A 187 18.36 -3.91 -2.35
C GLN A 187 17.00 -3.53 -1.75
N ILE A 188 16.12 -2.91 -2.54
CA ILE A 188 14.78 -2.52 -2.12
C ILE A 188 13.96 -3.77 -1.71
N ALA A 189 14.00 -4.84 -2.51
CA ALA A 189 13.30 -6.07 -2.21
C ALA A 189 13.79 -6.73 -0.90
N ASN A 190 15.10 -6.69 -0.61
CA ASN A 190 15.68 -7.27 0.60
C ASN A 190 15.30 -6.53 1.89
N VAL A 191 14.95 -5.24 1.79
CA VAL A 191 14.50 -4.44 2.94
C VAL A 191 12.98 -4.35 3.03
N SER A 192 12.27 -4.83 2.02
CA SER A 192 10.80 -4.87 2.00
C SER A 192 10.28 -6.13 2.66
N SER A 193 9.10 -6.04 3.28
CA SER A 193 8.25 -7.16 3.67
C SER A 193 6.80 -6.90 3.26
N GLY A 194 5.92 -7.91 3.40
CA GLY A 194 4.56 -7.82 2.91
C GLY A 194 4.46 -7.85 1.38
N PHE A 195 4.92 -6.79 0.70
CA PHE A 195 5.02 -6.72 -0.77
C PHE A 195 6.06 -5.69 -1.22
N LEU A 196 6.56 -5.85 -2.46
CA LEU A 196 7.36 -4.86 -3.15
C LEU A 196 6.42 -3.90 -3.90
N TYR A 197 6.53 -2.61 -3.64
CA TYR A 197 5.73 -1.60 -4.35
C TYR A 197 6.51 -1.02 -5.54
N LEU A 198 5.98 -1.16 -6.75
CA LEU A 198 6.56 -0.56 -7.94
C LEU A 198 5.74 0.66 -8.40
N ILE A 199 6.39 1.80 -8.50
CA ILE A 199 5.79 2.95 -9.18
C ILE A 199 5.86 2.72 -10.69
N SER A 200 4.73 2.87 -11.40
CA SER A 200 4.68 2.62 -12.84
C SER A 200 5.39 3.68 -13.67
N ARG A 201 5.57 4.89 -13.12
CA ARG A 201 6.15 6.06 -13.79
C ARG A 201 7.01 6.87 -12.85
N THR A 202 7.99 7.59 -13.40
CA THR A 202 8.71 8.66 -12.71
C THR A 202 7.88 9.95 -12.72
N GLY A 203 7.97 10.73 -11.65
CA GLY A 203 7.25 11.99 -11.44
C GLY A 203 6.16 11.89 -10.37
N VAL A 204 5.38 12.96 -10.21
CA VAL A 204 4.33 13.04 -9.19
C VAL A 204 3.10 12.21 -9.54
N THR A 205 2.33 11.82 -8.55
CA THR A 205 1.09 11.04 -8.69
C THR A 205 0.04 11.76 -9.56
N GLY A 206 -0.73 10.97 -10.36
CA GLY A 206 -1.82 11.49 -11.20
C GLY A 206 -2.39 10.40 -12.10
N ALA A 207 -3.70 10.50 -12.41
CA ALA A 207 -4.35 9.61 -13.36
C ALA A 207 -3.84 9.84 -14.80
N LYS A 208 -3.64 8.77 -15.55
CA LYS A 208 -3.22 8.78 -16.96
C LYS A 208 -4.12 7.85 -17.77
N ASP A 209 -4.16 8.05 -19.09
CA ASP A 209 -5.02 7.28 -19.99
C ASP A 209 -4.40 5.93 -20.41
N SER A 210 -3.08 5.78 -20.34
CA SER A 210 -2.37 4.54 -20.69
C SER A 210 -1.26 4.20 -19.70
N LEU A 211 -0.96 2.91 -19.57
CA LEU A 211 0.22 2.43 -18.85
C LEU A 211 1.49 2.66 -19.70
N PRO A 212 2.67 2.81 -19.07
CA PRO A 212 3.95 2.90 -19.79
C PRO A 212 4.27 1.60 -20.52
N ASP A 213 4.87 1.71 -21.70
CA ASP A 213 5.27 0.56 -22.53
C ASP A 213 6.40 -0.27 -21.87
N ASP A 214 7.21 0.33 -21.01
CA ASP A 214 8.33 -0.31 -20.30
C ASP A 214 7.90 -1.01 -18.99
N LEU A 215 6.66 -0.83 -18.54
CA LEU A 215 6.15 -1.45 -17.30
C LEU A 215 6.25 -2.99 -17.29
N PRO A 216 5.93 -3.74 -18.36
CA PRO A 216 6.13 -5.18 -18.37
C PRO A 216 7.61 -5.59 -18.20
N SER A 217 8.54 -4.79 -18.69
CA SER A 217 9.98 -5.02 -18.49
C SER A 217 10.40 -4.82 -17.04
N LEU A 218 9.94 -3.73 -16.42
CA LEU A 218 10.17 -3.46 -14.99
C LEU A 218 9.64 -4.61 -14.12
N LEU A 219 8.43 -5.09 -14.38
CA LEU A 219 7.81 -6.19 -13.63
C LEU A 219 8.62 -7.50 -13.75
N ARG A 220 9.09 -7.84 -14.95
CA ARG A 220 9.97 -9.01 -15.15
C ARG A 220 11.29 -8.87 -14.38
N ARG A 221 11.92 -7.71 -14.41
CA ARG A 221 13.16 -7.42 -13.66
C ARG A 221 12.94 -7.57 -12.15
N ALA A 222 11.87 -6.98 -11.64
CA ALA A 222 11.51 -7.09 -10.22
C ALA A 222 11.23 -8.55 -9.83
N ARG A 223 10.48 -9.29 -10.64
CA ARG A 223 10.22 -10.72 -10.39
C ARG A 223 11.50 -11.57 -10.38
N GLY A 224 12.52 -11.18 -11.14
CA GLY A 224 13.83 -11.84 -11.16
C GLY A 224 14.66 -11.63 -9.88
N VAL A 225 14.29 -10.68 -9.03
CA VAL A 225 15.06 -10.36 -7.81
C VAL A 225 14.31 -10.61 -6.51
N THR A 226 13.00 -10.92 -6.54
CA THR A 226 12.21 -11.17 -5.32
C THR A 226 11.13 -12.22 -5.52
N GLN A 227 10.77 -12.89 -4.40
CA GLN A 227 9.58 -13.74 -4.27
C GLN A 227 8.41 -13.01 -3.57
N LEU A 228 8.62 -11.79 -3.08
CA LEU A 228 7.56 -10.98 -2.52
C LEU A 228 6.45 -10.74 -3.56
N PRO A 229 5.19 -10.60 -3.14
CA PRO A 229 4.16 -10.06 -4.00
C PRO A 229 4.59 -8.71 -4.58
N ILE A 230 4.22 -8.43 -5.82
CA ILE A 230 4.53 -7.16 -6.49
C ILE A 230 3.23 -6.39 -6.68
N ALA A 231 3.11 -5.23 -6.01
CA ALA A 231 2.05 -4.27 -6.24
C ALA A 231 2.52 -3.16 -7.18
N VAL A 232 1.66 -2.72 -8.10
CA VAL A 232 1.94 -1.60 -9.02
C VAL A 232 1.01 -0.45 -8.73
N GLY A 233 1.58 0.74 -8.53
CA GLY A 233 0.82 1.96 -8.32
C GLY A 233 1.28 3.11 -9.22
N PHE A 234 0.75 4.32 -8.96
CA PHE A 234 1.03 5.55 -9.70
C PHE A 234 0.52 5.52 -11.16
N GLY A 235 -0.62 6.18 -11.36
CA GLY A 235 -1.26 6.27 -12.68
C GLY A 235 -2.24 5.15 -13.02
N ILE A 236 -2.41 4.18 -12.13
CA ILE A 236 -3.45 3.17 -12.26
C ILE A 236 -4.79 3.80 -11.85
N SER A 237 -5.73 3.91 -12.79
CA SER A 237 -6.98 4.61 -12.53
C SER A 237 -8.20 3.97 -13.19
N GLN A 238 -8.00 3.13 -14.21
CA GLN A 238 -9.09 2.59 -15.02
C GLN A 238 -9.11 1.06 -14.99
N PRO A 239 -10.28 0.43 -15.17
CA PRO A 239 -10.39 -1.03 -15.29
C PRO A 239 -9.46 -1.62 -16.35
N GLY A 240 -9.30 -0.93 -17.50
CA GLY A 240 -8.39 -1.35 -18.55
C GLY A 240 -6.93 -1.47 -18.11
N HIS A 241 -6.45 -0.56 -17.23
CA HIS A 241 -5.11 -0.65 -16.66
C HIS A 241 -4.94 -1.92 -15.80
N VAL A 242 -5.94 -2.21 -14.96
CA VAL A 242 -5.96 -3.39 -14.10
C VAL A 242 -5.99 -4.67 -14.93
N SER A 243 -6.81 -4.71 -15.99
CA SER A 243 -6.86 -5.85 -16.92
C SER A 243 -5.50 -6.12 -17.60
N VAL A 244 -4.75 -5.07 -17.96
CA VAL A 244 -3.39 -5.20 -18.55
C VAL A 244 -2.39 -5.74 -17.51
N LEU A 245 -2.53 -5.36 -16.23
CA LEU A 245 -1.66 -5.85 -15.15
C LEU A 245 -1.95 -7.29 -14.76
N GLY A 246 -3.14 -7.81 -15.05
CA GLY A 246 -3.54 -9.18 -14.75
C GLY A 246 -2.50 -10.19 -15.24
N GLY A 247 -1.97 -11.03 -14.33
CA GLY A 247 -0.91 -12.01 -14.61
C GLY A 247 0.51 -11.44 -14.79
N LEU A 248 0.71 -10.12 -14.62
CA LEU A 248 2.05 -9.49 -14.58
C LEU A 248 2.41 -9.04 -13.17
N ALA A 249 1.44 -8.51 -12.42
CA ALA A 249 1.59 -8.05 -11.05
C ALA A 249 0.64 -8.83 -10.12
N ASP A 250 0.95 -8.86 -8.84
CA ASP A 250 0.11 -9.52 -7.83
C ASP A 250 -0.98 -8.58 -7.30
N ALA A 251 -0.78 -7.26 -7.41
CA ALA A 251 -1.79 -6.27 -7.06
C ALA A 251 -1.66 -4.96 -7.85
N ALA A 252 -2.77 -4.21 -7.91
CA ALA A 252 -2.82 -2.84 -8.40
C ALA A 252 -3.19 -1.89 -7.26
N ALA A 253 -2.40 -0.81 -7.06
CA ALA A 253 -2.68 0.26 -6.11
C ALA A 253 -3.30 1.46 -6.82
N ILE A 254 -4.43 1.94 -6.29
CA ILE A 254 -5.25 2.99 -6.88
C ILE A 254 -5.46 4.11 -5.86
N GLY A 255 -4.90 5.29 -6.10
CA GLY A 255 -4.99 6.43 -5.19
C GLY A 255 -5.67 7.64 -5.80
N SER A 256 -4.95 8.38 -6.64
CA SER A 256 -5.35 9.70 -7.12
C SER A 256 -6.75 9.77 -7.72
N SER A 257 -7.24 8.72 -8.37
CA SER A 257 -8.60 8.70 -8.95
C SER A 257 -9.68 8.58 -7.87
N LEU A 258 -9.44 7.81 -6.81
CA LEU A 258 -10.37 7.71 -5.67
C LEU A 258 -10.40 9.00 -4.87
N VAL A 259 -9.23 9.59 -4.61
CA VAL A 259 -9.11 10.87 -3.91
C VAL A 259 -9.74 12.01 -4.70
N ALA A 260 -9.62 12.03 -6.03
CA ALA A 260 -10.31 13.02 -6.88
C ALA A 260 -11.83 12.86 -6.84
N GLU A 261 -12.34 11.64 -6.73
CA GLU A 261 -13.77 11.36 -6.58
C GLU A 261 -14.29 11.88 -5.24
N ILE A 262 -13.56 11.63 -4.14
CA ILE A 262 -13.85 12.19 -2.82
C ILE A 262 -13.85 13.73 -2.88
N GLU A 263 -12.81 14.35 -3.44
CA GLU A 263 -12.70 15.80 -3.58
C GLU A 263 -13.90 16.40 -4.31
N THR A 264 -14.23 15.86 -5.49
CA THR A 264 -15.31 16.37 -6.34
C THR A 264 -16.66 16.32 -5.63
N ALA A 265 -16.93 15.25 -4.90
CA ALA A 265 -18.20 15.06 -4.22
C ALA A 265 -18.32 15.90 -2.94
N THR A 266 -17.21 16.15 -2.24
CA THR A 266 -17.20 16.80 -0.91
C THR A 266 -16.92 18.30 -0.96
N VAL A 267 -16.51 18.87 -2.09
CA VAL A 267 -16.17 20.27 -2.25
C VAL A 267 -17.32 21.23 -1.86
N ARG A 268 -18.58 20.80 -1.98
CA ARG A 268 -19.78 21.56 -1.65
C ARG A 268 -20.36 21.25 -0.26
N GLY A 269 -19.64 20.45 0.53
CA GLY A 269 -20.05 20.00 1.85
C GLY A 269 -19.92 18.47 1.99
N HIS A 270 -19.93 18.00 3.23
CA HIS A 270 -19.73 16.59 3.58
C HIS A 270 -20.82 16.12 4.57
N SER A 271 -22.09 16.41 4.26
CA SER A 271 -23.21 15.82 5.01
C SER A 271 -23.22 14.31 4.90
N LEU A 272 -23.88 13.62 5.82
CA LEU A 272 -24.01 12.14 5.79
C LEU A 272 -24.46 11.63 4.43
N ALA A 273 -25.49 12.26 3.82
CA ALA A 273 -25.98 11.85 2.50
C ALA A 273 -24.94 12.05 1.36
N VAL A 274 -23.97 12.96 1.53
CA VAL A 274 -22.83 13.09 0.60
C VAL A 274 -21.84 11.97 0.85
N ILE A 275 -21.51 11.69 2.10
CA ILE A 275 -20.58 10.59 2.48
C ILE A 275 -21.11 9.24 2.00
N ASP A 276 -22.40 8.94 2.20
CA ASP A 276 -23.03 7.70 1.72
C ASP A 276 -22.88 7.54 0.19
N ARG A 277 -23.17 8.61 -0.57
CA ARG A 277 -23.00 8.58 -2.03
C ARG A 277 -21.55 8.37 -2.48
N VAL A 278 -20.59 8.98 -1.76
CA VAL A 278 -19.16 8.78 -2.04
C VAL A 278 -18.78 7.33 -1.74
N SER A 279 -19.21 6.80 -0.61
CA SER A 279 -18.97 5.40 -0.22
C SER A 279 -19.50 4.42 -1.27
N GLU A 280 -20.71 4.63 -1.76
CA GLU A 280 -21.30 3.83 -2.85
C GLU A 280 -20.49 3.92 -4.16
N ALA A 281 -20.04 5.12 -4.54
CA ALA A 281 -19.22 5.34 -5.73
C ALA A 281 -17.86 4.67 -5.63
N LEU A 282 -17.17 4.82 -4.49
CA LEU A 282 -15.91 4.13 -4.21
C LEU A 282 -16.08 2.60 -4.26
N ALA A 283 -17.13 2.07 -3.63
CA ALA A 283 -17.45 0.65 -3.65
C ALA A 283 -17.69 0.14 -5.08
N ALA A 284 -18.47 0.87 -5.88
CA ALA A 284 -18.71 0.53 -7.29
C ALA A 284 -17.40 0.52 -8.09
N ARG A 285 -16.52 1.46 -7.83
CA ARG A 285 -15.19 1.55 -8.45
C ARG A 285 -14.34 0.32 -8.12
N ILE A 286 -14.25 -0.08 -6.85
CA ILE A 286 -13.49 -1.27 -6.44
C ILE A 286 -14.05 -2.53 -7.09
N ARG A 287 -15.38 -2.73 -7.10
CA ARG A 287 -16.00 -3.87 -7.79
C ARG A 287 -15.63 -3.93 -9.27
N SER A 288 -15.66 -2.80 -9.96
CA SER A 288 -15.28 -2.70 -11.38
C SER A 288 -13.81 -3.06 -11.62
N LEU A 289 -12.90 -2.60 -10.73
CA LEU A 289 -11.46 -2.91 -10.81
C LEU A 289 -11.19 -4.40 -10.53
N LYS A 290 -11.86 -4.99 -9.54
CA LYS A 290 -11.76 -6.44 -9.25
C LYS A 290 -12.22 -7.27 -10.43
N GLN A 291 -13.33 -6.91 -11.05
CA GLN A 291 -13.83 -7.59 -12.25
C GLN A 291 -12.82 -7.53 -13.40
N ALA A 292 -12.25 -6.35 -13.66
CA ALA A 292 -11.24 -6.17 -14.71
C ALA A 292 -9.96 -6.99 -14.45
N GLY A 293 -9.54 -7.14 -13.19
CA GLY A 293 -8.42 -8.00 -12.81
C GLY A 293 -8.65 -9.47 -13.17
N ARG A 294 -9.83 -9.98 -12.90
CA ARG A 294 -10.24 -11.36 -13.25
C ARG A 294 -10.28 -11.57 -14.77
N GLU A 295 -10.82 -10.61 -15.53
CA GLU A 295 -10.85 -10.68 -16.99
C GLU A 295 -9.47 -10.63 -17.63
N GLY A 296 -8.52 -9.89 -17.04
CA GLY A 296 -7.13 -9.82 -17.49
C GLY A 296 -6.39 -11.15 -17.34
N LEU A 297 -6.66 -11.88 -16.26
CA LEU A 297 -6.10 -13.20 -16.00
C LEU A 297 -6.62 -14.25 -16.99
N SER A 298 -7.94 -14.33 -17.17
CA SER A 298 -8.56 -15.31 -18.07
C SER A 298 -8.13 -15.15 -19.54
N LYS A 299 -7.87 -13.94 -20.01
CA LYS A 299 -7.37 -13.68 -21.39
C LYS A 299 -5.94 -14.23 -21.61
N ARG A 300 -5.12 -14.40 -20.56
CA ARG A 300 -3.75 -14.93 -20.68
C ARG A 300 -3.69 -16.45 -20.62
N GLU A 301 -4.60 -17.09 -19.89
CA GLU A 301 -4.72 -18.55 -19.89
C GLU A 301 -5.19 -19.11 -21.24
N VAL A 302 -5.81 -18.28 -22.07
CA VAL A 302 -6.34 -18.65 -23.40
C VAL A 302 -5.41 -18.25 -24.56
N ALA A 303 -4.38 -17.43 -24.29
CA ALA A 303 -3.38 -17.08 -25.32
C ALA A 303 -2.39 -18.24 -25.50
N PRO A 304 -2.22 -18.81 -26.72
CA PRO A 304 -1.39 -19.96 -27.01
C PRO A 304 0.11 -19.68 -26.83
#